data_e2d47c9e2d64c83cbe00db82eebd3b1b
#
_entry.id   e2d47c9e2d64c83cbe00db82eebd3b1b
#
_cell.length_a   1.000
_cell.length_b   1.000
_cell.length_c   1.000
_cell.angle_alpha   90.00
_cell.angle_beta   90.00
_cell.angle_gamma   90.00
#
_symmetry.space_group_name_H-M   'P 1'
#
loop_
_entity.id
_entity.type
_entity.pdbx_description
1 polymer ?
#
loop_
_entity_poly.entity_id
_entity_poly.type
_entity_poly.pdbx_seq_one_letter_code
_entity_poly.pdbx_strand_id
1 'polypeptide(L)'
;MNRLAILAFILGLFAIAGGVAWYLVHSRQAAIAPLTNTATSTGTVQAGDAIYTNGTFGFVVQYPESTIVENNFSSSYYHLAPTWRANAVPNATGTPIVSFVMYSTKSENTYPRYFSALVRVSASSDKREIAQCLKITPDQGETVLPDAEIGGVTWKAFAFQNAGMQQYVKGVSYRTMHDGQCIALEKIAVGSSYREDAPSSSDISDATLDKAYEDLDRVIQSFTFVRP
;
A
#
# COMPACT_ATOMS: atom_id res chain seq x y z
N MET A 1 20.74 28.69 44.67
CA MET A 1 20.82 28.40 43.22
C MET A 1 20.26 29.60 42.46
N ASN A 2 21.05 30.20 41.57
CA ASN A 2 20.68 31.39 40.83
C ASN A 2 19.54 31.08 39.83
N ARG A 3 18.47 31.90 39.85
CA ARG A 3 17.31 31.74 38.93
C ARG A 3 17.71 31.69 37.45
N LEU A 4 18.83 32.34 37.08
CA LEU A 4 19.43 32.30 35.75
C LEU A 4 19.97 30.92 35.36
N ALA A 5 20.54 30.17 36.30
CA ALA A 5 21.06 28.84 36.06
C ALA A 5 19.93 27.81 35.79
N ILE A 6 18.78 27.96 36.45
CA ILE A 6 17.61 27.12 36.25
C ILE A 6 16.99 27.38 34.87
N LEU A 7 16.89 28.63 34.44
CA LEU A 7 16.37 29.00 33.13
C LEU A 7 17.25 28.47 31.99
N ALA A 8 18.58 28.56 32.13
CA ALA A 8 19.51 28.01 31.13
C ALA A 8 19.42 26.48 31.00
N PHE A 9 19.21 25.79 32.14
CA PHE A 9 19.06 24.33 32.14
C PHE A 9 17.75 23.87 31.46
N ILE A 10 16.65 24.58 31.71
CA ILE A 10 15.35 24.29 31.07
C ILE A 10 15.41 24.54 29.57
N LEU A 11 16.00 25.64 29.11
CA LEU A 11 16.18 25.92 27.68
C LEU A 11 17.07 24.90 26.98
N GLY A 12 18.11 24.42 27.65
CA GLY A 12 18.97 23.34 27.12
C GLY A 12 18.22 22.02 26.92
N LEU A 13 17.35 21.63 27.85
CA LEU A 13 16.53 20.42 27.74
C LEU A 13 15.52 20.50 26.58
N PHE A 14 14.90 21.67 26.36
CA PHE A 14 13.99 21.83 25.22
C PHE A 14 14.72 21.79 23.88
N ALA A 15 15.94 22.32 23.77
CA ALA A 15 16.75 22.24 22.55
C ALA A 15 17.14 20.78 22.22
N ILE A 16 17.51 19.97 23.21
CA ILE A 16 17.85 18.55 23.03
C ILE A 16 16.60 17.75 22.66
N ALA A 17 15.49 17.94 23.35
CA ALA A 17 14.23 17.25 23.03
C ALA A 17 13.69 17.60 21.65
N GLY A 18 13.75 18.87 21.24
CA GLY A 18 13.37 19.32 19.92
C GLY A 18 14.26 18.76 18.80
N GLY A 19 15.58 18.72 19.01
CA GLY A 19 16.54 18.16 18.06
C GLY A 19 16.36 16.66 17.85
N VAL A 20 16.14 15.90 18.91
CA VAL A 20 15.88 14.44 18.83
C VAL A 20 14.55 14.15 18.13
N ALA A 21 13.50 14.90 18.45
CA ALA A 21 12.20 14.74 17.79
C ALA A 21 12.29 15.06 16.29
N TRP A 22 12.98 16.13 15.91
CA TRP A 22 13.20 16.50 14.52
C TRP A 22 14.02 15.44 13.76
N TYR A 23 15.09 14.92 14.36
CA TYR A 23 15.92 13.86 13.78
C TYR A 23 15.13 12.56 13.60
N LEU A 24 14.31 12.15 14.56
CA LEU A 24 13.49 10.94 14.49
C LEU A 24 12.38 11.04 13.45
N VAL A 25 11.82 12.23 13.22
CA VAL A 25 10.83 12.47 12.17
C VAL A 25 11.48 12.44 10.79
N HIS A 26 12.66 13.03 10.62
CA HIS A 26 13.35 13.09 9.31
C HIS A 26 14.08 11.81 8.94
N SER A 27 14.61 11.06 9.90
CA SER A 27 15.31 9.80 9.63
C SER A 27 14.36 8.64 9.28
N ARG A 28 13.04 8.82 9.46
CA ARG A 28 12.03 7.81 9.13
C ARG A 28 11.33 8.01 7.80
N GLN A 29 11.65 9.06 7.05
CA GLN A 29 11.33 9.09 5.64
C GLN A 29 12.32 8.16 4.93
N ALA A 30 12.08 6.84 5.04
CA ALA A 30 12.62 5.92 4.05
C ALA A 30 12.17 6.48 2.70
N ALA A 31 13.13 6.94 1.92
CA ALA A 31 12.88 7.47 0.60
C ALA A 31 12.09 6.41 -0.18
N ILE A 32 10.82 6.66 -0.44
CA ILE A 32 10.13 6.02 -1.53
C ILE A 32 10.89 6.52 -2.74
N ALA A 33 11.74 5.67 -3.31
CA ALA A 33 12.51 6.01 -4.50
C ALA A 33 11.50 6.52 -5.54
N PRO A 34 11.72 7.70 -6.13
CA PRO A 34 10.84 8.15 -7.20
C PRO A 34 10.90 7.09 -8.30
N LEU A 35 9.73 6.58 -8.70
CA LEU A 35 9.61 5.74 -9.88
C LEU A 35 10.17 6.55 -11.04
N THR A 36 11.35 6.19 -11.50
CA THR A 36 11.96 6.81 -12.68
C THR A 36 11.10 6.44 -13.88
N ASN A 37 10.25 7.36 -14.32
CA ASN A 37 9.46 7.22 -15.52
C ASN A 37 10.39 7.05 -16.72
N THR A 38 10.55 5.85 -17.18
CA THR A 38 10.89 5.58 -18.58
C THR A 38 10.57 4.11 -18.88
N ALA A 39 9.41 3.85 -19.48
CA ALA A 39 9.29 2.91 -20.57
C ALA A 39 7.81 2.70 -20.88
N THR A 40 7.45 2.92 -22.10
CA THR A 40 6.30 2.31 -22.75
C THR A 40 6.51 0.79 -22.66
N SER A 41 6.04 0.18 -21.58
CA SER A 41 6.13 -1.26 -21.39
C SER A 41 4.97 -1.90 -22.16
N THR A 42 5.27 -2.31 -23.38
CA THR A 42 4.56 -3.45 -23.97
C THR A 42 4.95 -4.62 -23.09
N GLY A 43 4.08 -5.01 -22.14
CA GLY A 43 4.35 -6.07 -21.17
C GLY A 43 4.67 -7.36 -21.91
N THR A 44 5.94 -7.74 -21.97
CA THR A 44 6.36 -9.06 -22.39
C THR A 44 5.92 -10.03 -21.30
N VAL A 45 5.02 -10.96 -21.65
CA VAL A 45 4.67 -12.09 -20.79
C VAL A 45 5.96 -12.84 -20.46
N GLN A 46 6.36 -12.84 -19.21
CA GLN A 46 7.53 -13.58 -18.77
C GLN A 46 7.13 -15.04 -18.59
N ALA A 47 8.00 -15.97 -18.98
CA ALA A 47 7.75 -17.40 -18.76
C ALA A 47 7.51 -17.66 -17.25
N GLY A 48 6.38 -18.29 -16.91
CA GLY A 48 5.94 -18.50 -15.53
C GLY A 48 4.96 -17.45 -15.00
N ASP A 49 4.40 -16.55 -15.86
CA ASP A 49 3.31 -15.66 -15.49
C ASP A 49 1.96 -16.24 -15.92
N ALA A 50 0.98 -16.14 -15.03
CA ALA A 50 -0.43 -16.41 -15.29
C ALA A 50 -1.17 -15.11 -15.65
N ILE A 51 -2.34 -15.25 -16.28
CA ILE A 51 -3.19 -14.12 -16.68
C ILE A 51 -4.54 -14.22 -15.98
N TYR A 52 -4.94 -13.15 -15.34
CA TYR A 52 -6.30 -12.96 -14.82
C TYR A 52 -7.06 -12.01 -15.73
N THR A 53 -8.25 -12.41 -16.14
CA THR A 53 -9.16 -11.59 -16.96
C THR A 53 -10.47 -11.37 -16.21
N ASN A 54 -10.92 -10.15 -16.09
CA ASN A 54 -12.23 -9.79 -15.55
C ASN A 54 -13.09 -9.13 -16.63
N GLY A 55 -14.03 -9.88 -17.21
CA GLY A 55 -14.91 -9.38 -18.27
C GLY A 55 -15.97 -8.39 -17.77
N THR A 56 -16.34 -8.43 -16.47
CA THR A 56 -17.34 -7.54 -15.90
C THR A 56 -16.81 -6.10 -15.76
N PHE A 57 -15.53 -5.99 -15.36
CA PHE A 57 -14.85 -4.70 -15.17
C PHE A 57 -13.88 -4.36 -16.29
N GLY A 58 -13.78 -5.22 -17.32
CA GLY A 58 -13.02 -4.97 -18.54
C GLY A 58 -11.52 -4.78 -18.29
N PHE A 59 -10.85 -5.69 -17.54
CA PHE A 59 -9.41 -5.59 -17.32
C PHE A 59 -8.70 -6.94 -17.33
N VAL A 60 -7.39 -6.89 -17.57
CA VAL A 60 -6.46 -8.02 -17.53
C VAL A 60 -5.27 -7.65 -16.64
N VAL A 61 -4.75 -8.64 -15.90
CA VAL A 61 -3.55 -8.53 -15.06
C VAL A 61 -2.69 -9.77 -15.28
N GLN A 62 -1.38 -9.57 -15.45
CA GLN A 62 -0.40 -10.64 -15.43
C GLN A 62 0.23 -10.76 -14.04
N TYR A 63 0.45 -11.95 -13.56
CA TYR A 63 0.99 -12.20 -12.22
C TYR A 63 1.78 -13.53 -12.21
N PRO A 64 2.81 -13.66 -11.33
CA PRO A 64 3.55 -14.92 -11.19
C PRO A 64 2.62 -16.09 -10.82
N GLU A 65 2.84 -17.27 -11.40
CA GLU A 65 2.04 -18.47 -11.10
C GLU A 65 2.03 -18.85 -9.62
N SER A 66 3.06 -18.48 -8.86
CA SER A 66 3.12 -18.71 -7.41
C SER A 66 2.20 -17.80 -6.58
N THR A 67 1.53 -16.83 -7.22
CA THR A 67 0.65 -15.86 -6.57
C THR A 67 -0.66 -16.51 -6.15
N ILE A 68 -1.11 -16.24 -4.94
CA ILE A 68 -2.45 -16.64 -4.48
C ILE A 68 -3.44 -15.59 -4.99
N VAL A 69 -4.40 -16.02 -5.83
CA VAL A 69 -5.47 -15.15 -6.32
C VAL A 69 -6.71 -15.32 -5.46
N GLU A 70 -7.16 -14.24 -4.84
CA GLU A 70 -8.33 -14.23 -3.95
C GLU A 70 -9.41 -13.32 -4.50
N ASN A 71 -10.65 -13.80 -4.52
CA ASN A 71 -11.85 -13.04 -4.89
C ASN A 71 -12.95 -13.13 -3.81
N ASN A 72 -12.64 -13.71 -2.65
CA ASN A 72 -13.53 -13.78 -1.50
C ASN A 72 -13.01 -12.88 -0.38
N PHE A 73 -13.70 -11.77 -0.15
CA PHE A 73 -13.34 -10.75 0.84
C PHE A 73 -14.22 -10.81 2.09
N SER A 74 -14.87 -11.94 2.35
CA SER A 74 -15.75 -12.13 3.51
C SER A 74 -15.01 -12.15 4.85
N SER A 75 -13.72 -12.45 4.84
CA SER A 75 -12.84 -12.39 6.00
C SER A 75 -11.83 -11.25 5.86
N SER A 76 -11.60 -10.53 6.95
CA SER A 76 -10.51 -9.56 6.98
C SER A 76 -9.18 -10.30 6.81
N TYR A 77 -8.46 -10.01 5.74
CA TYR A 77 -7.13 -10.53 5.53
C TYR A 77 -6.17 -9.73 6.40
N TYR A 78 -5.65 -10.32 7.47
CA TYR A 78 -4.67 -9.69 8.36
C TYR A 78 -5.00 -8.22 8.68
N HIS A 79 -6.22 -7.94 9.17
CA HIS A 79 -6.67 -6.58 9.51
C HIS A 79 -6.81 -5.61 8.33
N LEU A 80 -6.65 -6.08 7.10
CA LEU A 80 -7.08 -5.33 5.93
C LEU A 80 -8.61 -5.44 5.87
N ALA A 81 -9.30 -4.33 6.14
CA ALA A 81 -10.75 -4.31 6.09
C ALA A 81 -11.25 -4.78 4.70
N PRO A 82 -12.38 -5.51 4.63
CA PRO A 82 -12.98 -5.95 3.37
C PRO A 82 -13.66 -4.78 2.63
N THR A 83 -13.06 -3.59 2.72
CA THR A 83 -13.48 -2.38 2.03
C THR A 83 -12.93 -2.38 0.62
N TRP A 84 -13.55 -1.61 -0.25
CA TRP A 84 -13.11 -1.51 -1.65
C TRP A 84 -11.74 -0.83 -1.80
N ARG A 85 -11.30 -0.02 -0.84
CA ARG A 85 -9.94 0.52 -0.74
C ARG A 85 -9.35 0.26 0.64
N ALA A 86 -8.04 0.00 0.70
CA ALA A 86 -7.32 -0.28 1.95
C ALA A 86 -7.44 0.86 2.97
N ASN A 87 -7.51 2.09 2.49
CA ASN A 87 -7.57 3.31 3.29
C ASN A 87 -8.89 4.08 3.01
N ALA A 88 -10.00 3.36 2.88
CA ALA A 88 -11.31 3.97 2.68
C ALA A 88 -11.84 4.60 3.97
N VAL A 89 -12.60 5.69 3.83
CA VAL A 89 -13.36 6.23 4.98
C VAL A 89 -14.39 5.22 5.48
N PRO A 90 -14.79 5.29 6.75
CA PRO A 90 -15.91 4.48 7.24
C PRO A 90 -17.14 4.67 6.36
N ASN A 91 -17.81 3.57 6.03
CA ASN A 91 -19.00 3.52 5.15
C ASN A 91 -18.73 3.89 3.67
N ALA A 92 -17.48 3.87 3.23
CA ALA A 92 -17.18 3.93 1.79
C ALA A 92 -17.82 2.73 1.07
N THR A 93 -18.45 3.00 -0.06
CA THR A 93 -19.20 2.01 -0.82
C THR A 93 -18.45 1.62 -2.09
N GLY A 94 -18.24 0.33 -2.30
CA GLY A 94 -17.58 -0.21 -3.48
C GLY A 94 -17.36 -1.71 -3.35
N THR A 95 -16.77 -2.31 -4.37
CA THR A 95 -16.56 -3.75 -4.47
C THR A 95 -15.07 -4.04 -4.62
N PRO A 96 -14.43 -4.74 -3.68
CA PRO A 96 -13.16 -5.38 -3.95
C PRO A 96 -13.39 -6.52 -4.96
N ILE A 97 -12.57 -6.60 -6.01
CA ILE A 97 -12.77 -7.49 -7.14
C ILE A 97 -11.85 -8.71 -7.05
N VAL A 98 -10.56 -8.44 -6.88
CA VAL A 98 -9.52 -9.47 -6.79
C VAL A 98 -8.32 -8.97 -6.01
N SER A 99 -7.66 -9.86 -5.29
CA SER A 99 -6.34 -9.65 -4.70
C SER A 99 -5.35 -10.67 -5.23
N PHE A 100 -4.16 -10.20 -5.57
CA PHE A 100 -3.00 -11.00 -5.95
C PHE A 100 -2.02 -10.98 -4.77
N VAL A 101 -2.01 -12.05 -3.98
CA VAL A 101 -1.17 -12.15 -2.78
C VAL A 101 0.16 -12.78 -3.16
N MET A 102 1.20 -11.94 -3.26
CA MET A 102 2.54 -12.33 -3.68
C MET A 102 3.34 -13.00 -2.57
N TYR A 103 3.09 -12.56 -1.35
CA TYR A 103 3.77 -13.06 -0.18
C TYR A 103 2.85 -13.02 1.03
N SER A 104 2.81 -14.09 1.78
CA SER A 104 2.08 -14.13 3.05
C SER A 104 2.77 -15.10 4.01
N THR A 105 3.12 -14.60 5.19
CA THR A 105 3.46 -15.45 6.32
C THR A 105 2.18 -15.86 7.04
N LYS A 106 1.57 -16.94 6.61
CA LYS A 106 0.50 -17.58 7.35
C LYS A 106 1.10 -18.53 8.37
N SER A 107 1.58 -18.04 9.47
CA SER A 107 1.85 -18.90 10.60
C SER A 107 0.96 -18.46 11.74
N GLU A 108 -0.15 -19.15 11.91
CA GLU A 108 -1.03 -19.01 13.06
C GLU A 108 -0.30 -19.27 14.39
N ASN A 109 0.87 -19.90 14.33
CA ASN A 109 1.68 -20.30 15.49
C ASN A 109 3.00 -19.57 15.61
N THR A 110 3.39 -18.70 14.69
CA THR A 110 4.63 -17.92 14.81
C THR A 110 4.29 -16.49 15.17
N TYR A 111 3.85 -16.32 16.39
CA TYR A 111 3.84 -15.01 17.00
C TYR A 111 5.29 -14.51 17.14
N PRO A 112 5.58 -13.22 16.90
CA PRO A 112 4.64 -12.11 16.74
C PRO A 112 4.64 -11.40 15.37
N ARG A 113 5.34 -11.91 14.35
CA ARG A 113 5.55 -11.12 13.13
C ARG A 113 4.93 -11.78 11.91
N TYR A 114 3.79 -11.30 11.49
CA TYR A 114 3.26 -11.65 10.19
C TYR A 114 3.47 -10.50 9.20
N PHE A 115 3.56 -10.85 7.94
CA PHE A 115 3.65 -9.93 6.82
C PHE A 115 2.86 -10.47 5.63
N SER A 116 2.16 -9.61 4.92
CA SER A 116 1.58 -9.93 3.63
C SER A 116 1.76 -8.76 2.66
N ALA A 117 2.08 -9.10 1.41
CA ALA A 117 2.23 -8.16 0.32
C ALA A 117 1.28 -8.56 -0.81
N LEU A 118 0.44 -7.63 -1.26
CA LEU A 118 -0.58 -7.91 -2.26
C LEU A 118 -0.89 -6.72 -3.17
N VAL A 119 -1.38 -7.03 -4.37
CA VAL A 119 -2.06 -6.07 -5.22
C VAL A 119 -3.56 -6.34 -5.13
N ARG A 120 -4.36 -5.30 -4.94
CA ARG A 120 -5.83 -5.39 -4.95
C ARG A 120 -6.41 -4.52 -6.04
N VAL A 121 -7.37 -5.06 -6.78
CA VAL A 121 -8.19 -4.32 -7.75
C VAL A 121 -9.58 -4.19 -7.18
N SER A 122 -10.14 -2.99 -7.23
CA SER A 122 -11.46 -2.67 -6.68
C SER A 122 -12.15 -1.61 -7.51
N ALA A 123 -13.47 -1.53 -7.41
CA ALA A 123 -14.27 -0.53 -8.12
C ALA A 123 -15.38 0.05 -7.24
N SER A 124 -15.77 1.27 -7.54
CA SER A 124 -16.98 1.89 -6.97
C SER A 124 -17.77 2.64 -8.00
N SER A 125 -19.09 2.40 -8.04
CA SER A 125 -20.09 3.17 -8.79
C SER A 125 -20.88 4.14 -7.90
N ASP A 126 -20.55 4.23 -6.62
CA ASP A 126 -21.20 5.17 -5.70
C ASP A 126 -20.85 6.61 -6.07
N LYS A 127 -21.86 7.48 -6.12
CA LYS A 127 -21.67 8.88 -6.55
C LYS A 127 -20.70 9.67 -5.67
N ARG A 128 -20.64 9.38 -4.37
CA ARG A 128 -19.71 10.06 -3.44
C ARG A 128 -18.27 9.57 -3.68
N GLU A 129 -18.08 8.28 -3.86
CA GLU A 129 -16.78 7.69 -4.16
C GLU A 129 -16.25 8.15 -5.52
N ILE A 130 -17.13 8.24 -6.55
CA ILE A 130 -16.80 8.81 -7.85
C ILE A 130 -16.36 10.27 -7.72
N ALA A 131 -17.10 11.10 -6.97
CA ALA A 131 -16.77 12.52 -6.78
C ALA A 131 -15.45 12.74 -6.01
N GLN A 132 -14.99 11.75 -5.26
CA GLN A 132 -13.74 11.76 -4.48
C GLN A 132 -12.62 10.89 -5.08
N CYS A 133 -12.88 10.19 -6.16
CA CYS A 133 -11.99 9.19 -6.75
C CYS A 133 -10.54 9.69 -6.92
N LEU A 134 -10.40 10.86 -7.54
CA LEU A 134 -9.11 11.45 -7.89
C LEU A 134 -8.63 12.51 -6.88
N LYS A 135 -9.20 12.51 -5.68
CA LYS A 135 -8.86 13.45 -4.63
C LYS A 135 -8.22 12.73 -3.45
N ILE A 136 -7.37 13.47 -2.75
CA ILE A 136 -6.79 13.03 -1.48
C ILE A 136 -7.88 12.82 -0.43
N THR A 137 -7.67 11.88 0.46
CA THR A 137 -8.46 11.66 1.68
C THR A 137 -7.60 12.02 2.89
N PRO A 138 -7.44 13.32 3.26
CA PRO A 138 -6.46 13.77 4.25
C PRO A 138 -6.67 13.14 5.63
N ASP A 139 -7.93 13.01 6.04
CA ASP A 139 -8.32 12.45 7.34
C ASP A 139 -7.95 10.95 7.48
N GLN A 140 -7.56 10.32 6.38
CA GLN A 140 -7.10 8.94 6.32
C GLN A 140 -5.58 8.83 6.16
N GLY A 141 -4.83 9.93 6.30
CA GLY A 141 -3.37 9.93 6.20
C GLY A 141 -2.84 9.67 4.79
N GLU A 142 -3.61 10.00 3.77
CA GLU A 142 -3.15 9.93 2.38
C GLU A 142 -2.25 11.12 2.02
N THR A 143 -1.23 10.87 1.19
CA THR A 143 -0.39 11.90 0.58
C THR A 143 -0.34 11.72 -0.93
N VAL A 144 -0.36 12.84 -1.67
CA VAL A 144 -0.30 12.82 -3.13
C VAL A 144 1.09 12.41 -3.60
N LEU A 145 1.14 11.49 -4.54
CA LEU A 145 2.34 11.13 -5.31
C LEU A 145 2.22 11.65 -6.76
N PRO A 146 3.31 11.66 -7.52
CA PRO A 146 3.24 11.89 -8.97
C PRO A 146 2.29 10.91 -9.63
N ASP A 147 1.60 11.37 -10.68
CA ASP A 147 0.74 10.52 -11.49
C ASP A 147 1.53 9.36 -12.10
N ALA A 148 0.91 8.21 -12.27
CA ALA A 148 1.50 7.02 -12.85
C ALA A 148 0.82 6.67 -14.18
N GLU A 149 1.61 6.21 -15.16
CA GLU A 149 1.09 5.63 -16.39
C GLU A 149 1.07 4.09 -16.25
N ILE A 150 -0.13 3.49 -16.25
CA ILE A 150 -0.33 2.05 -16.13
C ILE A 150 -1.30 1.59 -17.22
N GLY A 151 -0.89 0.64 -18.05
CA GLY A 151 -1.71 0.13 -19.15
C GLY A 151 -2.14 1.19 -20.17
N GLY A 152 -1.32 2.23 -20.36
CA GLY A 152 -1.63 3.35 -21.26
C GLY A 152 -2.68 4.34 -20.74
N VAL A 153 -2.96 4.30 -19.44
CA VAL A 153 -3.91 5.20 -18.75
C VAL A 153 -3.18 5.93 -17.63
N THR A 154 -3.48 7.22 -17.47
CA THR A 154 -2.96 8.04 -16.37
C THR A 154 -3.76 7.77 -15.09
N TRP A 155 -3.06 7.43 -14.02
CA TRP A 155 -3.61 7.17 -12.69
C TRP A 155 -3.12 8.21 -11.69
N LYS A 156 -4.03 8.71 -10.87
CA LYS A 156 -3.67 9.48 -9.67
C LYS A 156 -3.14 8.53 -8.61
N ALA A 157 -1.98 8.83 -8.03
CA ALA A 157 -1.36 8.00 -7.02
C ALA A 157 -1.37 8.67 -5.65
N PHE A 158 -1.72 7.87 -4.63
CA PHE A 158 -1.82 8.31 -3.24
C PHE A 158 -1.11 7.30 -2.33
N ALA A 159 -0.05 7.74 -1.66
CA ALA A 159 0.53 6.93 -0.61
C ALA A 159 -0.37 6.97 0.63
N PHE A 160 -0.49 5.84 1.31
CA PHE A 160 -1.21 5.76 2.58
C PHE A 160 -0.42 4.92 3.59
N GLN A 161 -0.60 5.26 4.85
CA GLN A 161 -0.06 4.49 5.96
C GLN A 161 -0.97 4.64 7.17
N ASN A 162 -1.33 3.52 7.76
CA ASN A 162 -2.05 3.46 9.02
C ASN A 162 -1.38 2.43 9.94
N ALA A 163 -1.30 2.73 11.22
CA ALA A 163 -0.75 1.84 12.22
C ALA A 163 -1.53 1.95 13.52
N GLY A 164 -1.85 0.83 14.13
CA GLY A 164 -2.55 0.76 15.41
C GLY A 164 -2.53 -0.66 15.96
N MET A 165 -2.61 -0.80 17.29
CA MET A 165 -2.63 -2.10 17.97
C MET A 165 -1.54 -3.06 17.48
N GLN A 166 -0.32 -2.55 17.31
CA GLN A 166 0.87 -3.31 16.88
C GLN A 166 0.77 -3.88 15.46
N GLN A 167 -0.06 -3.27 14.63
CA GLN A 167 -0.26 -3.65 13.24
C GLN A 167 -0.11 -2.43 12.34
N TYR A 168 0.26 -2.66 11.10
CA TYR A 168 0.32 -1.61 10.11
C TYR A 168 -0.28 -2.06 8.78
N VAL A 169 -0.82 -1.08 8.07
CA VAL A 169 -1.17 -1.16 6.66
C VAL A 169 -0.50 0.02 5.98
N LYS A 170 0.23 -0.22 4.91
CA LYS A 170 0.84 0.84 4.09
C LYS A 170 0.79 0.46 2.62
N GLY A 171 0.83 1.46 1.75
CA GLY A 171 0.85 1.19 0.33
C GLY A 171 0.65 2.42 -0.54
N VAL A 172 0.34 2.14 -1.79
CA VAL A 172 -0.03 3.15 -2.80
C VAL A 172 -1.35 2.74 -3.43
N SER A 173 -2.29 3.69 -3.47
CA SER A 173 -3.57 3.56 -4.17
C SER A 173 -3.50 4.35 -5.47
N TYR A 174 -3.48 3.66 -6.60
CA TYR A 174 -3.61 4.23 -7.93
C TYR A 174 -5.08 4.28 -8.29
N ARG A 175 -5.59 5.45 -8.68
CA ARG A 175 -7.02 5.65 -8.96
C ARG A 175 -7.23 6.30 -10.30
N THR A 176 -8.22 5.81 -11.03
CA THR A 176 -8.64 6.39 -12.29
C THR A 176 -10.15 6.25 -12.47
N MET A 177 -10.70 7.02 -13.40
CA MET A 177 -12.09 6.86 -13.83
C MET A 177 -12.14 6.00 -15.10
N HIS A 178 -12.91 4.92 -15.07
CA HIS A 178 -13.13 4.05 -16.22
C HIS A 178 -14.61 3.63 -16.27
N ASP A 179 -15.25 3.78 -17.42
CA ASP A 179 -16.67 3.45 -17.66
C ASP A 179 -17.62 3.97 -16.57
N GLY A 180 -17.40 5.21 -16.13
CA GLY A 180 -18.23 5.87 -15.12
C GLY A 180 -18.03 5.36 -13.70
N GLN A 181 -17.06 4.51 -13.47
CA GLN A 181 -16.68 3.97 -12.14
C GLN A 181 -15.32 4.51 -11.68
N CYS A 182 -15.14 4.61 -10.38
CA CYS A 182 -13.83 4.80 -9.78
C CYS A 182 -13.16 3.45 -9.64
N ILE A 183 -12.04 3.26 -10.33
CA ILE A 183 -11.22 2.05 -10.21
C ILE A 183 -10.03 2.35 -9.31
N ALA A 184 -9.78 1.49 -8.34
CA ALA A 184 -8.60 1.52 -7.49
C ALA A 184 -7.74 0.27 -7.72
N LEU A 185 -6.48 0.50 -8.03
CA LEU A 185 -5.43 -0.51 -8.11
C LEU A 185 -4.45 -0.22 -6.97
N GLU A 186 -4.34 -1.11 -6.01
CA GLU A 186 -3.62 -0.83 -4.77
C GLU A 186 -2.46 -1.79 -4.56
N LYS A 187 -1.29 -1.23 -4.31
CA LYS A 187 -0.10 -1.93 -3.82
C LYS A 187 -0.11 -1.85 -2.30
N ILE A 188 -0.24 -2.98 -1.61
CA ILE A 188 -0.50 -3.02 -0.18
C ILE A 188 0.51 -3.91 0.53
N ALA A 189 1.03 -3.44 1.66
CA ALA A 189 1.72 -4.26 2.64
C ALA A 189 1.01 -4.13 3.98
N VAL A 190 0.75 -5.26 4.60
CA VAL A 190 0.22 -5.36 5.95
C VAL A 190 1.14 -6.21 6.81
N GLY A 191 1.21 -5.90 8.09
CA GLY A 191 2.06 -6.66 8.98
C GLY A 191 1.92 -6.26 10.44
N SER A 192 2.63 -6.99 11.31
CA SER A 192 2.77 -6.61 12.70
C SER A 192 3.88 -5.58 12.88
N SER A 193 3.65 -4.58 13.72
CA SER A 193 4.61 -3.53 14.06
C SER A 193 5.37 -3.82 15.36
N TYR A 194 5.38 -5.06 15.82
CA TYR A 194 6.06 -5.45 17.05
C TYR A 194 7.56 -5.12 16.93
N ARG A 195 8.05 -4.27 17.84
CA ARG A 195 9.44 -3.79 17.84
C ARG A 195 10.18 -4.05 19.13
N GLU A 196 9.51 -4.60 20.14
CA GLU A 196 10.11 -4.76 21.46
C GLU A 196 11.02 -5.99 21.56
N ASP A 197 10.82 -6.97 20.66
CA ASP A 197 11.66 -8.15 20.60
C ASP A 197 12.82 -7.97 19.62
N ALA A 198 14.00 -8.44 19.98
CA ALA A 198 15.13 -8.49 19.07
C ALA A 198 14.77 -9.32 17.82
N PRO A 199 15.24 -8.94 16.61
CA PRO A 199 15.04 -9.73 15.40
C PRO A 199 15.48 -11.17 15.65
N SER A 200 14.61 -12.12 15.31
CA SER A 200 14.92 -13.55 15.39
C SER A 200 15.34 -14.08 14.02
N SER A 201 16.02 -15.22 13.99
CA SER A 201 16.40 -15.87 12.73
C SER A 201 15.21 -16.40 11.94
N SER A 202 14.00 -16.42 12.54
CA SER A 202 12.74 -16.77 11.87
C SER A 202 12.01 -15.57 11.29
N ASP A 203 12.50 -14.35 11.51
CA ASP A 203 11.91 -13.15 10.95
C ASP A 203 12.20 -13.06 9.44
N ILE A 204 11.27 -12.42 8.73
CA ILE A 204 11.44 -12.15 7.30
C ILE A 204 12.58 -11.15 7.15
N SER A 205 13.53 -11.46 6.28
CA SER A 205 14.63 -10.53 5.98
C SER A 205 14.14 -9.33 5.18
N ASP A 206 14.80 -8.18 5.37
CA ASP A 206 14.52 -6.97 4.58
C ASP A 206 14.61 -7.25 3.08
N ALA A 207 15.58 -8.04 2.63
CA ALA A 207 15.72 -8.43 1.22
C ALA A 207 14.49 -9.20 0.69
N THR A 208 13.87 -10.03 1.52
CA THR A 208 12.62 -10.75 1.15
C THR A 208 11.44 -9.78 1.04
N LEU A 209 11.36 -8.80 1.95
CA LEU A 209 10.33 -7.76 1.92
C LEU A 209 10.49 -6.86 0.69
N ASP A 210 11.72 -6.43 0.39
CA ASP A 210 12.03 -5.59 -0.78
C ASP A 210 11.66 -6.31 -2.07
N LYS A 211 12.06 -7.58 -2.20
CA LYS A 211 11.70 -8.40 -3.36
C LYS A 211 10.17 -8.55 -3.50
N ALA A 212 9.45 -8.79 -2.42
CA ALA A 212 7.99 -8.88 -2.47
C ALA A 212 7.37 -7.56 -2.98
N TYR A 213 7.94 -6.43 -2.58
CA TYR A 213 7.51 -5.12 -3.07
C TYR A 213 7.79 -4.90 -4.56
N GLU A 214 8.95 -5.32 -5.06
CA GLU A 214 9.30 -5.27 -6.50
C GLU A 214 8.35 -6.14 -7.33
N ASP A 215 8.04 -7.34 -6.85
CA ASP A 215 7.10 -8.24 -7.53
C ASP A 215 5.69 -7.62 -7.61
N LEU A 216 5.24 -6.88 -6.59
CA LEU A 216 3.98 -6.13 -6.64
C LEU A 216 3.99 -5.05 -7.75
N ASP A 217 5.10 -4.35 -7.94
CA ASP A 217 5.20 -3.33 -8.99
C ASP A 217 5.04 -3.95 -10.38
N ARG A 218 5.58 -5.14 -10.61
CA ARG A 218 5.38 -5.88 -11.86
C ARG A 218 3.90 -6.18 -12.13
N VAL A 219 3.16 -6.63 -11.11
CA VAL A 219 1.72 -6.89 -11.23
C VAL A 219 0.96 -5.59 -11.51
N ILE A 220 1.28 -4.51 -10.80
CA ILE A 220 0.69 -3.17 -11.04
C ILE A 220 0.89 -2.73 -12.50
N GLN A 221 2.13 -2.84 -13.01
CA GLN A 221 2.46 -2.39 -14.36
C GLN A 221 1.84 -3.26 -15.48
N SER A 222 1.46 -4.50 -15.15
CA SER A 222 0.80 -5.41 -16.09
C SER A 222 -0.69 -5.14 -16.27
N PHE A 223 -1.30 -4.35 -15.38
CA PHE A 223 -2.72 -4.03 -15.45
C PHE A 223 -3.06 -3.30 -16.75
N THR A 224 -4.09 -3.76 -17.45
CA THR A 224 -4.55 -3.13 -18.69
C THR A 224 -6.07 -3.25 -18.78
N PHE A 225 -6.75 -2.15 -19.14
CA PHE A 225 -8.13 -2.24 -19.53
C PHE A 225 -8.26 -2.89 -20.91
N VAL A 226 -9.14 -3.86 -21.02
CA VAL A 226 -9.50 -4.45 -22.32
C VAL A 226 -10.70 -3.68 -22.87
N ARG A 227 -10.60 -3.24 -24.11
CA ARG A 227 -11.75 -2.61 -24.78
C ARG A 227 -12.84 -3.66 -24.95
N PRO A 228 -14.10 -3.32 -24.69
CA PRO A 228 -15.22 -4.19 -24.99
C PRO A 228 -15.33 -4.52 -26.46
#